data_018e5e4e96251df5c6d90d45cef8f4ed
#
_entry.id   018e5e4e96251df5c6d90d45cef8f4ed
#
_cell.length_a   1.000
_cell.length_b   1.000
_cell.length_c   1.000
_cell.angle_alpha   90.00
_cell.angle_beta   90.00
_cell.angle_gamma   90.00
#
_symmetry.space_group_name_H-M   'P 1'
#
loop_
_entity.id
_entity.type
_entity.pdbx_description
1 polymer ?
#
loop_
_entity_poly.entity_id
_entity_poly.type
_entity_poly.pdbx_seq_one_letter_code
_entity_poly.pdbx_strand_id
1 'polypeptide(L)'
;NADLFGRLAALPDAALGHTAPGSEWSVGAIAHHLVTAAENYAQRLHGEPRAPEREVPTTSAQVRDLQAILATADARLRSAAQLPGDEVLHWISFNGEPMSFPRWVLVNQSVHHATEHRAQIAGALAANGITSVDLDVIDVWSLSDEDSSSR
;
A
#
# COMPACT_ATOMS: atom_id res chain seq x y z
N ASN A 1 -2.22 -6.66 0.39
CA ASN A 1 -2.88 -5.45 -0.17
C ASN A 1 -4.14 -5.80 -0.97
N ALA A 2 -4.10 -6.83 -1.85
CA ALA A 2 -5.23 -7.16 -2.73
C ALA A 2 -6.53 -7.47 -1.96
N ASP A 3 -6.46 -8.24 -0.87
CA ASP A 3 -7.60 -8.58 -0.03
C ASP A 3 -8.22 -7.32 0.61
N LEU A 4 -7.39 -6.44 1.20
CA LEU A 4 -7.85 -5.19 1.77
C LEU A 4 -8.64 -4.35 0.75
N PHE A 5 -8.08 -4.14 -0.44
CA PHE A 5 -8.74 -3.33 -1.47
C PHE A 5 -10.01 -3.98 -2.01
N GLY A 6 -10.06 -5.32 -2.11
CA GLY A 6 -11.27 -6.05 -2.43
C GLY A 6 -12.38 -5.81 -1.39
N ARG A 7 -12.03 -5.83 -0.10
CA ARG A 7 -12.97 -5.52 1.00
C ARG A 7 -13.42 -4.06 0.97
N LEU A 8 -12.50 -3.10 0.78
CA LEU A 8 -12.85 -1.68 0.65
C LEU A 8 -13.81 -1.42 -0.51
N ALA A 9 -13.57 -2.06 -1.67
CA ALA A 9 -14.43 -1.92 -2.85
C ALA A 9 -15.83 -2.57 -2.68
N ALA A 10 -16.04 -3.38 -1.65
CA ALA A 10 -17.32 -3.97 -1.29
C ALA A 10 -18.10 -3.15 -0.26
N LEU A 11 -17.46 -2.14 0.39
CA LEU A 11 -18.14 -1.27 1.34
C LEU A 11 -19.00 -0.21 0.63
N PRO A 12 -20.00 0.34 1.33
CA PRO A 12 -20.70 1.54 0.86
C PRO A 12 -19.71 2.71 0.68
N ASP A 13 -19.93 3.53 -0.35
CA ASP A 13 -19.05 4.67 -0.67
C ASP A 13 -18.83 5.62 0.54
N ALA A 14 -19.84 5.79 1.38
CA ALA A 14 -19.74 6.59 2.60
C ALA A 14 -18.64 6.12 3.56
N ALA A 15 -18.28 4.84 3.55
CA ALA A 15 -17.22 4.30 4.40
C ALA A 15 -15.83 4.89 4.06
N LEU A 16 -15.63 5.35 2.84
CA LEU A 16 -14.38 6.00 2.41
C LEU A 16 -14.16 7.36 3.09
N GLY A 17 -15.22 7.99 3.57
CA GLY A 17 -15.15 9.23 4.34
C GLY A 17 -14.87 9.04 5.84
N HIS A 18 -14.90 7.82 6.36
CA HIS A 18 -14.66 7.57 7.79
C HIS A 18 -13.22 7.89 8.19
N THR A 19 -13.07 8.43 9.43
CA THR A 19 -11.78 8.74 10.05
C THR A 19 -11.65 8.02 11.38
N ALA A 20 -10.44 7.75 11.82
CA ALA A 20 -10.19 7.36 13.21
C ALA A 20 -10.25 8.60 14.13
N PRO A 21 -10.59 8.44 15.43
CA PRO A 21 -10.53 9.54 16.39
C PRO A 21 -9.16 10.21 16.42
N GLY A 22 -9.14 11.53 16.25
CA GLY A 22 -7.90 12.32 16.22
C GLY A 22 -7.12 12.29 14.90
N SER A 23 -7.62 11.61 13.88
CA SER A 23 -7.04 11.61 12.52
C SER A 23 -7.82 12.54 11.59
N GLU A 24 -7.09 13.31 10.78
CA GLU A 24 -7.68 14.09 9.67
C GLU A 24 -7.79 13.26 8.38
N TRP A 25 -7.15 12.08 8.34
CA TRP A 25 -7.11 11.23 7.15
C TRP A 25 -8.31 10.28 7.12
N SER A 26 -9.09 10.39 6.06
CA SER A 26 -10.17 9.43 5.79
C SER A 26 -9.62 8.10 5.26
N VAL A 27 -10.45 7.06 5.35
CA VAL A 27 -10.15 5.74 4.74
C VAL A 27 -9.75 5.88 3.27
N GLY A 28 -10.47 6.68 2.50
CA GLY A 28 -10.14 6.95 1.10
C GLY A 28 -8.79 7.64 0.93
N ALA A 29 -8.48 8.63 1.78
CA ALA A 29 -7.20 9.32 1.75
C ALA A 29 -6.03 8.38 2.10
N ILE A 30 -6.20 7.53 3.11
CA ILE A 30 -5.17 6.54 3.49
C ILE A 30 -4.98 5.50 2.37
N ALA A 31 -6.07 4.99 1.79
CA ALA A 31 -6.01 4.05 0.67
C ALA A 31 -5.30 4.64 -0.56
N HIS A 32 -5.63 5.90 -0.91
CA HIS A 32 -4.94 6.64 -1.97
C HIS A 32 -3.45 6.77 -1.69
N HIS A 33 -3.09 7.18 -0.46
CA HIS A 33 -1.70 7.36 -0.06
C HIS A 33 -0.92 6.04 -0.12
N LEU A 34 -1.51 4.93 0.36
CA LEU A 34 -0.89 3.60 0.30
C LEU A 34 -0.52 3.21 -1.14
N VAL A 35 -1.45 3.40 -2.09
CA VAL A 35 -1.21 3.08 -3.50
C VAL A 35 -0.16 3.99 -4.11
N THR A 36 -0.27 5.30 -3.89
CA THR A 36 0.69 6.29 -4.40
C THR A 36 2.10 6.03 -3.88
N ALA A 37 2.23 5.64 -2.61
CA ALA A 37 3.52 5.29 -2.02
C ALA A 37 4.09 4.00 -2.63
N ALA A 38 3.27 2.95 -2.78
CA ALA A 38 3.69 1.69 -3.41
C ALA A 38 4.22 1.92 -4.84
N GLU A 39 3.51 2.71 -5.64
CA GLU A 39 3.96 3.11 -6.99
C GLU A 39 5.29 3.87 -6.94
N ASN A 40 5.39 4.87 -6.07
CA ASN A 40 6.61 5.67 -5.94
C ASN A 40 7.81 4.82 -5.50
N TYR A 41 7.63 3.86 -4.59
CA TYR A 41 8.69 2.91 -4.25
C TYR A 41 9.08 2.04 -5.44
N ALA A 42 8.09 1.48 -6.16
CA ALA A 42 8.35 0.68 -7.34
C ALA A 42 9.13 1.46 -8.42
N GLN A 43 8.74 2.70 -8.67
CA GLN A 43 9.41 3.57 -9.65
C GLN A 43 10.84 3.90 -9.24
N ARG A 44 11.10 4.26 -7.99
CA ARG A 44 12.45 4.51 -7.48
C ARG A 44 13.35 3.28 -7.61
N LEU A 45 12.80 2.09 -7.30
CA LEU A 45 13.51 0.82 -7.41
C LEU A 45 13.87 0.45 -8.86
N HIS A 46 13.16 1.01 -9.84
CA HIS A 46 13.39 0.82 -11.28
C HIS A 46 13.97 2.04 -11.99
N GLY A 47 14.32 3.11 -11.27
CA GLY A 47 14.90 4.33 -11.86
C GLY A 47 13.93 5.13 -12.74
N GLU A 48 12.64 5.06 -12.47
CA GLU A 48 11.59 5.70 -13.27
C GLU A 48 11.08 7.00 -12.64
N PRO A 49 10.49 7.89 -13.45
CA PRO A 49 9.89 9.11 -12.94
C PRO A 49 8.67 8.81 -12.05
N ARG A 50 8.35 9.79 -11.19
CA ARG A 50 7.20 9.74 -10.30
C ARG A 50 5.88 9.59 -11.07
N ALA A 51 4.95 8.82 -10.52
CA ALA A 51 3.58 8.70 -11.04
C ALA A 51 2.84 10.06 -11.03
N PRO A 52 1.90 10.25 -11.96
CA PRO A 52 1.02 11.41 -11.94
C PRO A 52 0.16 11.43 -10.66
N GLU A 53 -0.17 12.63 -10.22
CA GLU A 53 -1.12 12.81 -9.11
C GLU A 53 -2.52 12.29 -9.51
N ARG A 54 -3.24 11.78 -8.51
CA ARG A 54 -4.61 11.29 -8.64
C ARG A 54 -5.48 11.89 -7.56
N GLU A 55 -6.76 11.88 -7.79
CA GLU A 55 -7.74 12.28 -6.79
C GLU A 55 -7.92 11.18 -5.73
N VAL A 56 -8.27 11.61 -4.51
CA VAL A 56 -8.64 10.71 -3.43
C VAL A 56 -9.96 10.01 -3.79
N PRO A 57 -10.06 8.67 -3.68
CA PRO A 57 -11.27 7.95 -4.04
C PRO A 57 -12.42 8.28 -3.09
N THR A 58 -13.58 8.52 -3.66
CA THR A 58 -14.85 8.75 -2.96
C THR A 58 -15.89 7.70 -3.29
N THR A 59 -15.58 6.79 -4.21
CA THR A 59 -16.46 5.69 -4.64
C THR A 59 -15.75 4.36 -4.68
N SER A 60 -16.51 3.29 -4.52
CA SER A 60 -16.03 1.91 -4.63
C SER A 60 -15.46 1.59 -6.03
N ALA A 61 -15.96 2.27 -7.08
CA ALA A 61 -15.38 2.15 -8.42
C ALA A 61 -13.95 2.68 -8.48
N GLN A 62 -13.70 3.87 -7.92
CA GLN A 62 -12.35 4.43 -7.83
C GLN A 62 -11.41 3.58 -6.97
N VAL A 63 -11.92 2.91 -5.93
CA VAL A 63 -11.13 1.95 -5.14
C VAL A 63 -10.68 0.76 -6.01
N ARG A 64 -11.55 0.24 -6.89
CA ARG A 64 -11.17 -0.82 -7.85
C ARG A 64 -10.09 -0.36 -8.83
N ASP A 65 -10.14 0.89 -9.27
CA ASP A 65 -9.08 1.47 -10.13
C ASP A 65 -7.75 1.54 -9.36
N LEU A 66 -7.76 1.98 -8.12
CA LEU A 66 -6.58 1.97 -7.26
C LEU A 66 -6.06 0.55 -7.01
N GLN A 67 -6.93 -0.44 -6.85
CA GLN A 67 -6.54 -1.85 -6.68
C GLN A 67 -5.74 -2.38 -7.89
N ALA A 68 -6.15 -2.03 -9.11
CA ALA A 68 -5.44 -2.43 -10.32
C ALA A 68 -4.02 -1.80 -10.39
N ILE A 69 -3.90 -0.52 -10.02
CA ILE A 69 -2.62 0.18 -9.93
C ILE A 69 -1.72 -0.48 -8.88
N LEU A 70 -2.27 -0.75 -7.70
CA LEU A 70 -1.56 -1.40 -6.59
C LEU A 70 -1.05 -2.79 -6.98
N ALA A 71 -1.86 -3.59 -7.67
CA ALA A 71 -1.43 -4.91 -8.14
C ALA A 71 -0.20 -4.83 -9.06
N THR A 72 -0.16 -3.82 -9.93
CA THR A 72 1.01 -3.54 -10.78
C THR A 72 2.22 -3.11 -9.96
N ALA A 73 2.04 -2.20 -9.01
CA ALA A 73 3.11 -1.74 -8.12
C ALA A 73 3.66 -2.89 -7.27
N ASP A 74 2.79 -3.71 -6.68
CA ASP A 74 3.17 -4.88 -5.86
C ASP A 74 3.97 -5.93 -6.69
N ALA A 75 3.60 -6.16 -7.94
CA ALA A 75 4.36 -7.05 -8.83
C ALA A 75 5.78 -6.53 -9.09
N ARG A 76 5.90 -5.22 -9.29
CA ARG A 76 7.19 -4.55 -9.52
C ARG A 76 8.05 -4.51 -8.24
N LEU A 77 7.46 -4.28 -7.08
CA LEU A 77 8.14 -4.35 -5.78
C LEU A 77 8.71 -5.76 -5.54
N ARG A 78 7.92 -6.82 -5.82
CA ARG A 78 8.39 -8.21 -5.73
C ARG A 78 9.54 -8.50 -6.70
N SER A 79 9.46 -7.99 -7.94
CA SER A 79 10.56 -8.12 -8.91
C SER A 79 11.83 -7.43 -8.43
N ALA A 80 11.72 -6.21 -7.90
CA ALA A 80 12.87 -5.48 -7.37
C ALA A 80 13.50 -6.15 -6.15
N ALA A 81 12.71 -6.84 -5.32
CA ALA A 81 13.21 -7.57 -4.15
C ALA A 81 14.08 -8.80 -4.51
N GLN A 82 14.02 -9.28 -5.77
CA GLN A 82 14.87 -10.36 -6.26
C GLN A 82 16.24 -9.88 -6.77
N LEU A 83 16.44 -8.57 -6.90
CA LEU A 83 17.69 -7.98 -7.36
C LEU A 83 18.68 -7.80 -6.18
N PRO A 84 20.00 -7.61 -6.45
CA PRO A 84 21.00 -7.40 -5.40
C PRO A 84 20.61 -6.26 -4.45
N GLY A 85 20.49 -6.59 -3.17
CA GLY A 85 19.98 -5.66 -2.14
C GLY A 85 20.95 -4.52 -1.81
N ASP A 86 22.25 -4.73 -1.95
CA ASP A 86 23.30 -3.77 -1.59
C ASP A 86 23.51 -2.69 -2.66
N GLU A 87 22.91 -2.83 -3.85
CA GLU A 87 22.96 -1.80 -4.87
C GLU A 87 22.40 -0.49 -4.33
N VAL A 88 23.21 0.58 -4.40
CA VAL A 88 22.80 1.91 -3.95
C VAL A 88 22.04 2.62 -5.05
N LEU A 89 20.81 3.00 -4.74
CA LEU A 89 19.92 3.74 -5.64
C LEU A 89 19.98 5.22 -5.30
N HIS A 90 19.91 6.07 -6.34
CA HIS A 90 19.97 7.51 -6.23
C HIS A 90 18.72 8.15 -6.84
N TRP A 91 18.10 9.09 -6.14
CA TRP A 91 16.97 9.88 -6.68
C TRP A 91 16.89 11.25 -6.02
N ILE A 92 16.06 12.12 -6.56
CA ILE A 92 15.73 13.40 -5.93
C ILE A 92 14.41 13.25 -5.16
N SER A 93 14.38 13.63 -3.89
CA SER A 93 13.17 13.65 -3.07
C SER A 93 12.20 14.73 -3.56
N PHE A 94 10.97 14.74 -3.03
CA PHE A 94 10.01 15.80 -3.42
C PHE A 94 10.38 17.18 -2.90
N ASN A 95 11.30 17.27 -1.94
CA ASN A 95 11.84 18.54 -1.45
C ASN A 95 13.06 19.00 -2.26
N GLY A 96 13.41 18.28 -3.34
CA GLY A 96 14.58 18.58 -4.15
C GLY A 96 15.90 18.07 -3.59
N GLU A 97 15.89 17.33 -2.48
CA GLU A 97 17.09 16.82 -1.83
C GLU A 97 17.58 15.52 -2.49
N PRO A 98 18.91 15.37 -2.69
CA PRO A 98 19.46 14.11 -3.18
C PRO A 98 19.35 13.03 -2.12
N MET A 99 18.82 11.88 -2.51
CA MET A 99 18.65 10.70 -1.67
C MET A 99 19.50 9.55 -2.21
N SER A 100 20.04 8.74 -1.29
CA SER A 100 20.92 7.64 -1.66
C SER A 100 20.79 6.53 -0.61
N PHE A 101 20.20 5.40 -1.01
CA PHE A 101 20.01 4.25 -0.11
C PHE A 101 20.23 2.93 -0.85
N PRO A 102 20.71 1.89 -0.13
CA PRO A 102 20.70 0.53 -0.65
C PRO A 102 19.26 0.09 -1.02
N ARG A 103 19.14 -0.71 -2.07
CA ARG A 103 17.85 -1.26 -2.55
C ARG A 103 17.02 -1.87 -1.42
N TRP A 104 17.66 -2.67 -0.54
CA TRP A 104 16.96 -3.35 0.55
C TRP A 104 16.25 -2.38 1.50
N VAL A 105 16.77 -1.15 1.67
CA VAL A 105 16.11 -0.13 2.51
C VAL A 105 14.77 0.27 1.93
N LEU A 106 14.69 0.51 0.62
CA LEU A 106 13.44 0.89 -0.05
C LEU A 106 12.43 -0.27 -0.06
N VAL A 107 12.90 -1.50 -0.29
CA VAL A 107 12.04 -2.69 -0.26
C VAL A 107 11.44 -2.86 1.14
N ASN A 108 12.25 -2.83 2.21
CA ASN A 108 11.72 -2.94 3.57
C ASN A 108 10.80 -1.77 3.93
N GLN A 109 11.18 -0.54 3.57
CA GLN A 109 10.33 0.63 3.82
C GLN A 109 8.95 0.49 3.15
N SER A 110 8.88 -0.05 1.94
CA SER A 110 7.60 -0.27 1.26
C SER A 110 6.68 -1.23 2.02
N VAL A 111 7.23 -2.27 2.64
CA VAL A 111 6.48 -3.24 3.45
C VAL A 111 5.99 -2.60 4.75
N HIS A 112 6.89 -1.93 5.49
CA HIS A 112 6.55 -1.27 6.76
C HIS A 112 5.48 -0.18 6.57
N HIS A 113 5.66 0.67 5.58
CA HIS A 113 4.71 1.72 5.22
C HIS A 113 3.32 1.16 4.86
N ALA A 114 3.27 0.10 4.05
CA ALA A 114 2.02 -0.55 3.72
C ALA A 114 1.34 -1.17 4.96
N THR A 115 2.11 -1.77 5.87
CA THR A 115 1.59 -2.35 7.12
C THR A 115 0.98 -1.28 8.01
N GLU A 116 1.65 -0.15 8.18
CA GLU A 116 1.14 0.99 8.94
C GLU A 116 -0.21 1.48 8.39
N HIS A 117 -0.30 1.73 7.08
CA HIS A 117 -1.52 2.25 6.49
C HIS A 117 -2.67 1.23 6.46
N ARG A 118 -2.38 -0.07 6.34
CA ARG A 118 -3.41 -1.11 6.53
C ARG A 118 -4.00 -1.06 7.93
N ALA A 119 -3.16 -0.92 8.96
CA ALA A 119 -3.62 -0.81 10.33
C ALA A 119 -4.44 0.46 10.57
N GLN A 120 -4.05 1.59 9.98
CA GLN A 120 -4.80 2.84 10.05
C GLN A 120 -6.18 2.72 9.38
N ILE A 121 -6.28 2.08 8.21
CA ILE A 121 -7.57 1.83 7.54
C ILE A 121 -8.46 0.95 8.42
N ALA A 122 -7.94 -0.17 8.93
CA ALA A 122 -8.71 -1.07 9.79
C ALA A 122 -9.20 -0.36 11.06
N GLY A 123 -8.33 0.44 11.70
CA GLY A 123 -8.67 1.24 12.87
C GLY A 123 -9.74 2.30 12.60
N ALA A 124 -9.66 3.01 11.46
CA ALA A 124 -10.67 3.99 11.07
C ALA A 124 -12.03 3.34 10.80
N LEU A 125 -12.06 2.20 10.12
CA LEU A 125 -13.27 1.44 9.88
C LEU A 125 -13.88 0.90 11.19
N ALA A 126 -13.06 0.29 12.05
CA ALA A 126 -13.51 -0.25 13.34
C ALA A 126 -14.09 0.83 14.26
N ALA A 127 -13.48 2.01 14.30
CA ALA A 127 -13.99 3.16 15.06
C ALA A 127 -15.37 3.64 14.58
N ASN A 128 -15.76 3.28 13.35
CA ASN A 128 -17.07 3.58 12.76
C ASN A 128 -17.97 2.33 12.65
N GLY A 129 -17.69 1.27 13.44
CA GLY A 129 -18.51 0.07 13.52
C GLY A 129 -18.36 -0.92 12.37
N ILE A 130 -17.36 -0.75 11.51
CA ILE A 130 -17.08 -1.66 10.38
C ILE A 130 -15.88 -2.53 10.75
N THR A 131 -16.12 -3.79 11.07
CA THR A 131 -15.09 -4.76 11.51
C THR A 131 -14.78 -5.85 10.48
N SER A 132 -15.17 -5.63 9.21
CA SER A 132 -14.96 -6.59 8.12
C SER A 132 -13.51 -6.70 7.64
N VAL A 133 -12.63 -5.78 8.06
CA VAL A 133 -11.21 -5.82 7.74
C VAL A 133 -10.47 -6.44 8.92
N ASP A 134 -10.10 -7.70 8.76
CA ASP A 134 -9.29 -8.46 9.70
C ASP A 134 -7.85 -8.50 9.16
N LEU A 135 -6.90 -7.97 9.92
CA LEU A 135 -5.48 -7.94 9.54
C LEU A 135 -4.74 -9.23 9.89
N ASP A 136 -5.27 -10.06 10.78
CA ASP A 136 -4.64 -11.31 11.19
C ASP A 136 -4.59 -12.33 10.03
N VAL A 137 -5.53 -12.23 9.08
CA VAL A 137 -5.53 -13.08 7.87
C VAL A 137 -4.45 -12.72 6.84
N ILE A 138 -3.72 -11.63 7.06
CA ILE A 138 -2.62 -11.17 6.18
C ILE A 138 -1.28 -11.11 6.89
N ASP A 139 -1.14 -11.87 7.97
CA ASP A 139 0.14 -12.02 8.64
C ASP A 139 1.10 -12.93 7.83
N VAL A 140 2.39 -12.88 8.18
CA VAL A 140 3.42 -13.65 7.45
C VAL A 140 3.27 -15.17 7.66
N TRP A 141 2.64 -15.58 8.77
CA TRP A 141 2.45 -16.97 9.10
C TRP A 141 1.40 -17.65 8.20
N SER A 142 0.36 -16.91 7.78
CA SER A 142 -0.66 -17.43 6.87
C SER A 142 -0.10 -17.77 5.48
N LEU A 143 1.00 -17.12 5.06
CA LEU A 143 1.67 -17.41 3.79
C LEU A 143 2.46 -18.73 3.83
N SER A 144 2.88 -19.20 5.01
CA SER A 144 3.61 -20.46 5.15
C SER A 144 2.72 -21.71 5.03
N ASP A 145 1.42 -21.58 5.27
CA ASP A 145 0.48 -22.70 5.23
C ASP A 145 0.02 -23.03 3.80
N GLU A 146 0.04 -22.09 2.88
CA GLU A 146 -0.29 -22.30 1.47
C GLU A 146 0.76 -23.17 0.74
N ASP A 147 2.05 -23.05 1.10
CA ASP A 147 3.15 -23.84 0.53
C ASP A 147 3.16 -25.30 1.03
N SER A 148 2.56 -25.58 2.20
CA SER A 148 2.53 -26.92 2.78
C SER A 148 1.45 -27.82 2.17
N SER A 149 0.41 -27.26 1.54
CA SER A 149 -0.69 -28.00 0.90
C SER A 149 -0.42 -28.37 -0.57
N SER A 150 0.72 -27.98 -1.12
CA SER A 150 1.13 -28.25 -2.51
C SER A 150 2.29 -29.26 -2.64
N ARG A 151 2.63 -30.02 -1.56
CA ARG A 151 3.67 -31.06 -1.59
C ARG A 151 3.10 -32.45 -1.40
#